data_6ac2a2899b3b3cb394f69b4366ec5921
#
_entry.id   6ac2a2899b3b3cb394f69b4366ec5921
#
_cell.length_a   1.000
_cell.length_b   1.000
_cell.length_c   1.000
_cell.angle_alpha   90.00
_cell.angle_beta   90.00
_cell.angle_gamma   90.00
#
_symmetry.space_group_name_H-M   'P 1'
#
loop_
_entity.id
_entity.type
_entity.pdbx_description
1 polymer ?
#
loop_
_entity_poly.entity_id
_entity_poly.type
_entity_poly.pdbx_seq_one_letter_code
_entity_poly.pdbx_strand_id
1 'polypeptide(L)'
;IEVSEIGQIVAEYFTGEEMYNANVSISADEGVYMGIITDIKEQLRNARALKVRYETEDCAIEKRLPPAPKTDMYLATVDALAGTNRRNIIVMRVNPNGEMFLGSTYVKGSLHNDDLYAKELARLKELISNPEESDECPEIEMMDIQMPDGSTRQFRVSKGMITFQNDRATSYEDYTKAMKLITTAYKELREEVSAEVFGKPLAELSDTEMQV
;
A
#
# COMPACT_ATOMS: atom_id res chain seq x y z
N ILE A 1 -16.99 22.04 -9.72
CA ILE A 1 -16.09 22.23 -8.54
C ILE A 1 -14.67 22.14 -9.07
N GLU A 2 -13.86 23.15 -8.82
CA GLU A 2 -12.45 23.09 -9.13
C GLU A 2 -11.71 22.32 -8.04
N VAL A 3 -10.60 21.67 -8.40
CA VAL A 3 -9.79 20.91 -7.44
C VAL A 3 -9.32 21.80 -6.28
N SER A 4 -9.04 23.06 -6.54
CA SER A 4 -8.65 24.07 -5.54
C SER A 4 -9.71 24.33 -4.46
N GLU A 5 -10.99 24.07 -4.73
CA GLU A 5 -12.11 24.31 -3.84
C GLU A 5 -12.40 23.12 -2.90
N ILE A 6 -11.86 21.93 -3.20
CA ILE A 6 -12.15 20.70 -2.46
C ILE A 6 -11.81 20.84 -0.98
N GLY A 7 -10.67 21.44 -0.68
CA GLY A 7 -10.23 21.63 0.72
C GLY A 7 -11.21 22.49 1.51
N GLN A 8 -11.75 23.55 0.89
CA GLN A 8 -12.74 24.43 1.51
C GLN A 8 -14.07 23.71 1.71
N ILE A 9 -14.54 22.98 0.68
CA ILE A 9 -15.79 22.21 0.76
C ILE A 9 -15.73 21.19 1.89
N VAL A 10 -14.63 20.44 2.00
CA VAL A 10 -14.48 19.45 3.06
C VAL A 10 -14.43 20.12 4.44
N ALA A 11 -13.79 21.30 4.55
CA ALA A 11 -13.74 22.07 5.80
C ALA A 11 -15.11 22.67 6.21
N GLU A 12 -16.03 22.85 5.27
CA GLU A 12 -17.41 23.29 5.55
C GLU A 12 -18.26 22.16 6.14
N TYR A 13 -18.01 20.90 5.74
CA TYR A 13 -18.77 19.73 6.22
C TYR A 13 -18.26 19.17 7.54
N PHE A 14 -16.96 19.29 7.83
CA PHE A 14 -16.33 18.72 9.01
C PHE A 14 -15.57 19.79 9.79
N THR A 15 -15.78 19.83 11.10
CA THR A 15 -15.14 20.81 11.99
C THR A 15 -14.28 20.12 13.08
N GLY A 16 -13.17 20.73 13.44
CA GLY A 16 -12.36 20.31 14.58
C GLY A 16 -11.84 18.87 14.50
N GLU A 17 -12.12 18.07 15.54
CA GLU A 17 -11.67 16.67 15.65
C GLU A 17 -12.36 15.74 14.64
N GLU A 18 -13.56 16.07 14.17
CA GLU A 18 -14.28 15.27 13.18
C GLU A 18 -13.49 15.17 11.87
N MET A 19 -12.77 16.22 11.51
CA MET A 19 -11.93 16.27 10.30
C MET A 19 -10.86 15.17 10.27
N TYR A 20 -10.23 14.88 11.42
CA TYR A 20 -9.20 13.83 11.50
C TYR A 20 -9.77 12.42 11.33
N ASN A 21 -11.07 12.25 11.61
CA ASN A 21 -11.77 10.98 11.50
C ASN A 21 -12.60 10.85 10.23
N ALA A 22 -12.75 11.94 9.46
CA ALA A 22 -13.48 11.95 8.22
C ALA A 22 -12.85 10.98 7.21
N ASN A 23 -13.67 10.08 6.66
CA ASN A 23 -13.28 9.23 5.53
C ASN A 23 -13.75 9.90 4.25
N VAL A 24 -12.80 10.22 3.38
CA VAL A 24 -13.10 10.80 2.06
C VAL A 24 -12.87 9.72 1.00
N SER A 25 -13.95 9.34 0.29
CA SER A 25 -13.86 8.43 -0.85
C SER A 25 -13.52 9.21 -2.11
N ILE A 26 -12.50 8.74 -2.83
CA ILE A 26 -12.17 9.22 -4.16
C ILE A 26 -12.59 8.13 -5.14
N SER A 27 -13.63 8.44 -5.94
CA SER A 27 -14.05 7.66 -7.09
C SER A 27 -13.74 8.48 -8.35
N ALA A 28 -13.06 7.88 -9.29
CA ALA A 28 -12.67 8.54 -10.53
C ALA A 28 -12.81 7.58 -11.71
N ASP A 29 -13.12 8.14 -12.88
CA ASP A 29 -13.11 7.37 -14.12
C ASP A 29 -11.70 6.83 -14.42
N GLU A 30 -11.66 5.70 -15.08
CA GLU A 30 -10.43 4.95 -15.38
C GLU A 30 -9.36 5.80 -16.08
N GLY A 31 -9.76 6.66 -16.99
CA GLY A 31 -8.89 7.54 -17.76
C GLY A 31 -8.39 8.79 -17.03
N VAL A 32 -8.81 9.03 -15.78
CA VAL A 32 -8.35 10.19 -15.01
C VAL A 32 -6.87 10.04 -14.65
N TYR A 33 -6.09 11.07 -14.90
CA TYR A 33 -4.66 11.06 -14.59
C TYR A 33 -4.40 11.24 -13.09
N MET A 34 -3.44 10.49 -12.57
CA MET A 34 -3.02 10.54 -11.18
C MET A 34 -2.55 11.91 -10.70
N GLY A 35 -2.17 12.80 -11.63
CA GLY A 35 -1.90 14.19 -11.32
C GLY A 35 -3.07 14.88 -10.64
N ILE A 36 -4.28 14.71 -11.17
CA ILE A 36 -5.52 15.28 -10.61
C ILE A 36 -5.81 14.68 -9.23
N ILE A 37 -5.69 13.35 -9.11
CA ILE A 37 -5.88 12.66 -7.83
C ILE A 37 -4.85 13.14 -6.78
N THR A 38 -3.62 13.42 -7.22
CA THR A 38 -2.57 13.94 -6.33
C THR A 38 -2.90 15.34 -5.85
N ASP A 39 -3.41 16.19 -6.74
CA ASP A 39 -3.81 17.56 -6.40
C ASP A 39 -5.02 17.55 -5.44
N ILE A 40 -5.99 16.65 -5.65
CA ILE A 40 -7.11 16.42 -4.70
C ILE A 40 -6.56 16.01 -3.32
N LYS A 41 -5.65 15.03 -3.27
CA LYS A 41 -5.04 14.60 -2.00
C LYS A 41 -4.32 15.71 -1.27
N GLU A 42 -3.68 16.63 -2.01
CA GLU A 42 -3.03 17.78 -1.43
C GLU A 42 -4.04 18.74 -0.79
N GLN A 43 -5.16 19.01 -1.45
CA GLN A 43 -6.26 19.80 -0.87
C GLN A 43 -6.85 19.13 0.39
N LEU A 44 -7.09 17.81 0.36
CA LEU A 44 -7.56 17.07 1.53
C LEU A 44 -6.57 17.11 2.69
N ARG A 45 -5.26 16.99 2.40
CA ARG A 45 -4.20 17.09 3.39
C ARG A 45 -4.15 18.47 4.03
N ASN A 46 -4.28 19.52 3.23
CA ASN A 46 -4.33 20.90 3.71
C ASN A 46 -5.55 21.16 4.59
N ALA A 47 -6.70 20.52 4.26
CA ALA A 47 -7.90 20.53 5.09
C ALA A 47 -7.82 19.59 6.30
N ARG A 48 -6.72 18.84 6.49
CA ARG A 48 -6.53 17.83 7.54
C ARG A 48 -7.44 16.61 7.45
N ALA A 49 -8.11 16.36 6.33
CA ALA A 49 -8.85 15.14 6.03
C ALA A 49 -7.84 14.06 5.58
N LEU A 50 -7.34 13.25 6.50
CA LEU A 50 -6.19 12.38 6.26
C LEU A 50 -6.55 10.93 5.92
N LYS A 51 -7.82 10.53 6.08
CA LYS A 51 -8.29 9.19 5.74
C LYS A 51 -8.91 9.22 4.34
N VAL A 52 -8.25 8.60 3.39
CA VAL A 52 -8.70 8.55 2.00
C VAL A 52 -8.93 7.10 1.59
N ARG A 53 -10.10 6.85 1.02
CA ARG A 53 -10.47 5.58 0.39
C ARG A 53 -10.47 5.79 -1.13
N TYR A 54 -9.83 4.89 -1.85
CA TYR A 54 -9.95 4.80 -3.31
C TYR A 54 -10.99 3.75 -3.63
N GLU A 55 -12.00 4.13 -4.41
CA GLU A 55 -13.04 3.22 -4.86
C GLU A 55 -12.78 2.83 -6.31
N THR A 56 -12.77 1.53 -6.56
CA THR A 56 -12.75 0.92 -7.88
C THR A 56 -13.89 -0.08 -7.96
N GLU A 57 -14.27 -0.51 -9.15
CA GLU A 57 -15.34 -1.51 -9.32
C GLU A 57 -15.09 -2.79 -8.52
N ASP A 58 -13.82 -3.16 -8.33
CA ASP A 58 -13.43 -4.44 -7.72
C ASP A 58 -12.93 -4.34 -6.27
N CYS A 59 -12.53 -3.16 -5.79
CA CYS A 59 -11.80 -3.04 -4.52
C CYS A 59 -11.87 -1.63 -3.94
N ALA A 60 -12.05 -1.55 -2.63
CA ALA A 60 -11.83 -0.31 -1.89
C ALA A 60 -10.45 -0.35 -1.22
N ILE A 61 -9.60 0.62 -1.53
CA ILE A 61 -8.27 0.74 -0.95
C ILE A 61 -8.26 1.92 0.00
N GLU A 62 -8.10 1.65 1.29
CA GLU A 62 -8.01 2.68 2.30
C GLU A 62 -6.55 3.10 2.53
N LYS A 63 -6.31 4.40 2.58
CA LYS A 63 -5.01 4.97 2.87
C LYS A 63 -5.13 6.20 3.77
N ARG A 64 -4.30 6.25 4.80
CA ARG A 64 -4.14 7.47 5.57
C ARG A 64 -3.07 8.34 4.92
N LEU A 65 -3.44 9.56 4.57
CA LEU A 65 -2.47 10.54 4.07
C LEU A 65 -1.59 11.03 5.23
N PRO A 66 -0.28 11.18 5.03
CA PRO A 66 0.54 11.87 6.00
C PRO A 66 0.05 13.33 6.12
N PRO A 67 0.13 13.97 7.30
CA PRO A 67 -0.20 15.38 7.46
C PRO A 67 0.66 16.23 6.52
N ALA A 68 0.13 17.41 6.14
CA ALA A 68 0.89 18.35 5.31
C ALA A 68 2.23 18.65 6.00
N PRO A 69 3.35 18.56 5.29
CA PRO A 69 4.64 18.90 5.87
C PRO A 69 4.60 20.36 6.34
N LYS A 70 4.93 20.58 7.61
CA LYS A 70 5.32 21.92 8.06
C LYS A 70 6.55 22.28 7.25
N THR A 71 6.70 23.54 6.87
CA THR A 71 7.68 24.06 5.90
C THR A 71 9.13 23.61 6.13
N ASP A 72 9.45 23.09 7.33
CA ASP A 72 10.78 22.63 7.72
C ASP A 72 10.96 21.09 7.63
N MET A 73 9.97 20.34 7.14
CA MET A 73 9.95 18.88 7.19
C MET A 73 10.09 18.16 5.82
N TYR A 74 10.56 18.86 4.80
CA TYR A 74 10.90 18.21 3.52
C TYR A 74 12.05 17.19 3.62
N LEU A 75 12.81 17.24 4.71
CA LEU A 75 13.93 16.33 4.99
C LEU A 75 13.52 15.05 5.74
N ALA A 76 12.40 15.03 6.45
CA ALA A 76 12.00 13.90 7.31
C ALA A 76 11.56 12.65 6.54
N THR A 77 11.11 12.78 5.29
CA THR A 77 10.75 11.62 4.45
C THR A 77 11.97 10.89 3.89
N VAL A 78 13.08 11.57 3.76
CA VAL A 78 14.37 10.97 3.35
C VAL A 78 15.06 10.36 4.56
N ASP A 79 14.95 10.97 5.73
CA ASP A 79 15.54 10.48 6.98
C ASP A 79 14.83 9.23 7.52
N ALA A 80 13.53 9.05 7.27
CA ALA A 80 12.82 7.83 7.64
C ALA A 80 13.34 6.58 6.91
N LEU A 81 13.95 6.77 5.74
CA LEU A 81 14.61 5.70 4.99
C LEU A 81 16.13 5.63 5.28
N ALA A 82 16.69 6.64 5.94
CA ALA A 82 18.14 6.78 6.16
C ALA A 82 18.77 5.70 7.03
N GLY A 83 17.96 4.88 7.71
CA GLY A 83 18.41 3.71 8.49
C GLY A 83 18.01 2.36 7.89
N THR A 84 17.26 2.34 6.79
CA THR A 84 16.74 1.10 6.21
C THR A 84 17.74 0.53 5.22
N ASN A 85 18.08 -0.75 5.40
CA ASN A 85 18.92 -1.45 4.43
C ASN A 85 18.22 -1.45 3.05
N ARG A 86 18.93 -1.07 2.00
CA ARG A 86 18.38 -0.95 0.63
C ARG A 86 17.75 -2.24 0.13
N ARG A 87 18.27 -3.40 0.52
CA ARG A 87 17.71 -4.70 0.16
C ARG A 87 16.29 -4.90 0.71
N ASN A 88 15.93 -4.21 1.80
CA ASN A 88 14.60 -4.28 2.40
C ASN A 88 13.57 -3.40 1.68
N ILE A 89 13.98 -2.65 0.65
CA ILE A 89 13.09 -1.77 -0.10
C ILE A 89 12.73 -2.40 -1.44
N ILE A 90 11.49 -2.85 -1.57
CA ILE A 90 10.92 -3.32 -2.83
C ILE A 90 10.34 -2.09 -3.55
N VAL A 91 10.96 -1.70 -4.65
CA VAL A 91 10.50 -0.54 -5.44
C VAL A 91 9.44 -1.00 -6.43
N MET A 92 8.28 -0.35 -6.41
CA MET A 92 7.25 -0.50 -7.45
C MET A 92 6.99 0.87 -8.08
N ARG A 93 7.06 0.95 -9.40
CA ARG A 93 6.76 2.17 -10.18
C ARG A 93 5.83 1.83 -11.32
N VAL A 94 4.89 2.73 -11.60
CA VAL A 94 3.99 2.62 -12.76
C VAL A 94 4.18 3.86 -13.62
N ASN A 95 4.42 3.63 -14.92
CA ASN A 95 4.62 4.70 -15.89
C ASN A 95 3.28 5.12 -16.55
N PRO A 96 3.27 6.21 -17.35
CA PRO A 96 2.06 6.66 -18.06
C PRO A 96 1.44 5.65 -19.04
N ASN A 97 2.18 4.64 -19.46
CA ASN A 97 1.71 3.59 -20.37
C ASN A 97 1.15 2.35 -19.63
N GLY A 98 1.00 2.43 -18.29
CA GLY A 98 0.56 1.30 -17.48
C GLY A 98 1.60 0.19 -17.31
N GLU A 99 2.84 0.41 -17.75
CA GLU A 99 3.92 -0.54 -17.55
C GLU A 99 4.55 -0.36 -16.16
N MET A 100 5.01 -1.46 -15.58
CA MET A 100 5.48 -1.48 -14.20
C MET A 100 6.97 -1.80 -14.10
N PHE A 101 7.61 -1.22 -13.10
CA PHE A 101 8.91 -1.66 -12.60
C PHE A 101 8.70 -2.25 -11.20
N LEU A 102 9.12 -3.50 -10.99
CA LEU A 102 8.97 -4.22 -9.72
C LEU A 102 10.32 -4.78 -9.26
N GLY A 103 10.78 -4.36 -8.09
CA GLY A 103 12.11 -4.69 -7.58
C GLY A 103 13.19 -4.16 -8.50
N SER A 104 13.97 -5.05 -9.13
CA SER A 104 15.01 -4.73 -10.11
C SER A 104 14.58 -4.96 -11.57
N THR A 105 13.33 -5.32 -11.82
CA THR A 105 12.88 -5.79 -13.15
C THR A 105 11.82 -4.87 -13.75
N TYR A 106 12.01 -4.52 -14.99
CA TYR A 106 11.00 -3.87 -15.83
C TYR A 106 10.01 -4.92 -16.34
N VAL A 107 8.73 -4.68 -16.07
CA VAL A 107 7.61 -5.51 -16.48
C VAL A 107 6.97 -4.87 -17.71
N LYS A 108 7.19 -5.47 -18.87
CA LYS A 108 6.60 -5.00 -20.11
C LYS A 108 5.17 -5.50 -20.24
N GLY A 109 4.25 -4.60 -20.48
CA GLY A 109 2.82 -4.88 -20.64
C GLY A 109 2.00 -4.33 -19.47
N SER A 110 0.70 -4.34 -19.66
CA SER A 110 -0.25 -3.80 -18.68
C SER A 110 -0.73 -4.89 -17.71
N LEU A 111 -0.91 -4.52 -16.45
CA LEU A 111 -1.51 -5.37 -15.41
C LEU A 111 -3.00 -5.70 -15.66
N HIS A 112 -3.62 -5.15 -16.70
CA HIS A 112 -4.96 -5.54 -17.16
C HIS A 112 -4.98 -6.89 -17.86
N ASN A 113 -3.81 -7.43 -18.26
CA ASN A 113 -3.66 -8.79 -18.70
C ASN A 113 -3.60 -9.72 -17.47
N ASP A 114 -4.57 -10.63 -17.35
CA ASP A 114 -4.73 -11.49 -16.17
C ASP A 114 -3.53 -12.45 -15.98
N ASP A 115 -2.95 -12.98 -17.04
CA ASP A 115 -1.77 -13.86 -16.95
C ASP A 115 -0.56 -13.09 -16.43
N LEU A 116 -0.37 -11.85 -16.92
CA LEU A 116 0.70 -10.98 -16.45
C LEU A 116 0.46 -10.58 -14.97
N TYR A 117 -0.77 -10.23 -14.63
CA TYR A 117 -1.15 -9.90 -13.25
C TYR A 117 -0.85 -11.07 -12.30
N ALA A 118 -1.29 -12.28 -12.63
CA ALA A 118 -1.05 -13.47 -11.81
C ALA A 118 0.45 -13.77 -11.66
N LYS A 119 1.22 -13.64 -12.74
CA LYS A 119 2.68 -13.80 -12.73
C LYS A 119 3.37 -12.80 -11.80
N GLU A 120 3.00 -11.52 -11.91
CA GLU A 120 3.63 -10.47 -11.10
C GLU A 120 3.14 -10.50 -9.63
N LEU A 121 1.93 -11.00 -9.38
CA LEU A 121 1.43 -11.28 -8.03
C LEU A 121 2.28 -12.36 -7.35
N ALA A 122 2.51 -13.48 -8.02
CA ALA A 122 3.34 -14.56 -7.51
C ALA A 122 4.77 -14.05 -7.23
N ARG A 123 5.33 -13.29 -8.17
CA ARG A 123 6.66 -12.70 -8.02
C ARG A 123 6.74 -11.70 -6.85
N LEU A 124 5.73 -10.85 -6.67
CA LEU A 124 5.70 -9.90 -5.54
C LEU A 124 5.64 -10.64 -4.20
N LYS A 125 4.85 -11.72 -4.10
CA LYS A 125 4.79 -12.58 -2.92
C LYS A 125 6.16 -13.20 -2.62
N GLU A 126 6.85 -13.71 -3.63
CA GLU A 126 8.20 -14.26 -3.52
C GLU A 126 9.22 -13.21 -3.03
N LEU A 127 9.18 -12.00 -3.61
CA LEU A 127 10.03 -10.89 -3.15
C LEU A 127 9.76 -10.51 -1.69
N ILE A 128 8.50 -10.48 -1.24
CA ILE A 128 8.14 -10.15 0.14
C ILE A 128 8.59 -11.25 1.10
N SER A 129 8.27 -12.51 0.80
CA SER A 129 8.50 -13.65 1.69
C SER A 129 9.94 -14.14 1.70
N ASN A 130 10.73 -13.84 0.65
CA ASN A 130 12.11 -14.26 0.46
C ASN A 130 12.34 -15.74 0.89
N PRO A 131 11.67 -16.72 0.26
CA PRO A 131 11.69 -18.11 0.72
C PRO A 131 13.08 -18.75 0.61
N GLU A 132 13.89 -18.30 -0.33
CA GLU A 132 15.25 -18.80 -0.58
C GLU A 132 16.35 -18.06 0.20
N GLU A 133 15.97 -17.06 1.02
CA GLU A 133 16.89 -16.21 1.79
C GLU A 133 17.95 -15.50 0.92
N SER A 134 17.55 -15.14 -0.31
CA SER A 134 18.41 -14.43 -1.25
C SER A 134 18.86 -13.08 -0.70
N ASP A 135 20.13 -12.74 -0.91
CA ASP A 135 20.68 -11.42 -0.54
C ASP A 135 20.15 -10.27 -1.39
N GLU A 136 19.49 -10.56 -2.51
CA GLU A 136 18.82 -9.57 -3.38
C GLU A 136 17.42 -9.22 -2.91
N CYS A 137 16.85 -10.02 -1.99
CA CYS A 137 15.52 -9.83 -1.41
C CYS A 137 15.60 -9.29 0.02
N PRO A 138 14.50 -8.81 0.60
CA PRO A 138 14.45 -8.35 1.98
C PRO A 138 14.98 -9.35 2.98
N GLU A 139 15.58 -8.83 4.02
CA GLU A 139 16.05 -9.63 5.16
C GLU A 139 14.87 -10.32 5.85
N ILE A 140 15.13 -11.55 6.28
CA ILE A 140 14.21 -12.31 7.13
C ILE A 140 14.77 -12.31 8.56
N GLU A 141 13.90 -12.02 9.51
CA GLU A 141 14.20 -12.11 10.93
C GLU A 141 13.36 -13.22 11.57
N MET A 142 13.99 -14.04 12.40
CA MET A 142 13.26 -15.02 13.22
C MET A 142 12.79 -14.31 14.49
N MET A 143 11.47 -14.23 14.65
CA MET A 143 10.86 -13.60 15.82
C MET A 143 10.12 -14.63 16.66
N ASP A 144 10.33 -14.56 17.98
CA ASP A 144 9.56 -15.35 18.94
C ASP A 144 8.21 -14.64 19.21
N ILE A 145 7.12 -15.29 18.83
CA ILE A 145 5.76 -14.75 18.98
C ILE A 145 5.01 -15.61 19.99
N GLN A 146 4.38 -14.95 20.95
CA GLN A 146 3.55 -15.59 21.96
C GLN A 146 2.17 -15.92 21.37
N MET A 147 1.85 -17.21 21.35
CA MET A 147 0.58 -17.71 20.82
C MET A 147 -0.55 -17.55 21.83
N PRO A 148 -1.82 -17.52 21.40
CA PRO A 148 -2.99 -17.43 22.30
C PRO A 148 -3.09 -18.59 23.30
N ASP A 149 -2.52 -19.73 23.00
CA ASP A 149 -2.45 -20.90 23.90
C ASP A 149 -1.34 -20.80 24.97
N GLY A 150 -0.60 -19.67 24.99
CA GLY A 150 0.51 -19.42 25.89
C GLY A 150 1.84 -20.04 25.46
N SER A 151 1.89 -20.76 24.33
CA SER A 151 3.14 -21.25 23.75
C SER A 151 3.89 -20.13 23.04
N THR A 152 5.19 -20.29 22.87
CA THR A 152 6.02 -19.40 22.03
C THR A 152 6.44 -20.17 20.78
N ARG A 153 6.24 -19.55 19.62
CA ARG A 153 6.68 -20.10 18.33
C ARG A 153 7.57 -19.10 17.61
N GLN A 154 8.50 -19.63 16.83
CA GLN A 154 9.36 -18.81 15.96
C GLN A 154 8.73 -18.64 14.60
N PHE A 155 8.67 -17.39 14.15
CA PHE A 155 8.16 -17.02 12.84
C PHE A 155 9.22 -16.31 12.01
N ARG A 156 9.17 -16.57 10.71
CA ARG A 156 9.97 -15.85 9.73
C ARG A 156 9.26 -14.55 9.37
N VAL A 157 9.81 -13.42 9.79
CA VAL A 157 9.25 -12.09 9.53
C VAL A 157 10.11 -11.35 8.52
N SER A 158 9.52 -10.96 7.41
CA SER A 158 10.20 -10.16 6.39
C SER A 158 10.32 -8.71 6.82
N LYS A 159 11.51 -8.13 6.65
CA LYS A 159 11.76 -6.68 6.80
C LYS A 159 11.41 -5.89 5.55
N GLY A 160 10.79 -6.54 4.57
CA GLY A 160 10.43 -5.94 3.28
C GLY A 160 9.46 -4.78 3.41
N MET A 161 9.80 -3.67 2.77
CA MET A 161 8.98 -2.48 2.65
C MET A 161 8.76 -2.15 1.18
N ILE A 162 7.50 -1.98 0.76
CA ILE A 162 7.19 -1.59 -0.60
C ILE A 162 7.11 -0.07 -0.70
N THR A 163 7.93 0.51 -1.58
CA THR A 163 7.79 1.90 -1.99
C THR A 163 7.06 1.94 -3.33
N PHE A 164 5.92 2.63 -3.35
CA PHE A 164 5.12 2.77 -4.57
C PHE A 164 5.22 4.18 -5.12
N GLN A 165 5.53 4.29 -6.40
CA GLN A 165 5.66 5.54 -7.13
C GLN A 165 4.88 5.45 -8.45
N ASN A 166 4.21 6.53 -8.82
CA ASN A 166 3.55 6.67 -10.11
C ASN A 166 3.88 8.02 -10.74
N ASP A 167 3.84 8.08 -12.05
CA ASP A 167 3.91 9.33 -12.79
C ASP A 167 2.57 10.10 -12.65
N ARG A 168 2.62 11.43 -12.77
CA ARG A 168 1.39 12.26 -12.78
C ARG A 168 0.48 11.96 -13.97
N ALA A 169 1.06 11.47 -15.07
CA ALA A 169 0.33 11.07 -16.28
C ALA A 169 -0.12 9.60 -16.27
N THR A 170 0.17 8.83 -15.22
CA THR A 170 -0.38 7.48 -15.03
C THR A 170 -1.90 7.57 -14.89
N SER A 171 -2.65 6.68 -15.53
CA SER A 171 -4.10 6.60 -15.37
C SER A 171 -4.50 6.16 -13.96
N TYR A 172 -5.70 6.55 -13.53
CA TYR A 172 -6.26 6.12 -12.25
C TYR A 172 -6.45 4.59 -12.22
N GLU A 173 -6.84 4.00 -13.34
CA GLU A 173 -7.01 2.57 -13.51
C GLU A 173 -5.68 1.80 -13.29
N ASP A 174 -4.60 2.20 -13.97
CA ASP A 174 -3.29 1.56 -13.82
C ASP A 174 -2.75 1.69 -12.38
N TYR A 175 -2.96 2.87 -11.77
CA TYR A 175 -2.60 3.09 -10.37
C TYR A 175 -3.34 2.14 -9.44
N THR A 176 -4.67 2.05 -9.57
CA THR A 176 -5.50 1.22 -8.69
C THR A 176 -5.25 -0.27 -8.92
N LYS A 177 -4.98 -0.68 -10.16
CA LYS A 177 -4.60 -2.06 -10.48
C LYS A 177 -3.27 -2.44 -9.83
N ALA A 178 -2.27 -1.56 -9.85
CA ALA A 178 -0.99 -1.79 -9.16
C ALA A 178 -1.15 -1.80 -7.63
N MET A 179 -1.97 -0.92 -7.07
CA MET A 179 -2.30 -0.95 -5.64
C MET A 179 -3.05 -2.24 -5.25
N LYS A 180 -3.96 -2.73 -6.11
CA LYS A 180 -4.63 -4.02 -5.93
C LYS A 180 -3.63 -5.17 -5.89
N LEU A 181 -2.61 -5.15 -6.75
CA LEU A 181 -1.54 -6.16 -6.75
C LEU A 181 -0.85 -6.23 -5.37
N ILE A 182 -0.50 -5.08 -4.79
CA ILE A 182 0.14 -5.01 -3.46
C ILE A 182 -0.79 -5.56 -2.38
N THR A 183 -2.03 -5.09 -2.33
CA THR A 183 -2.99 -5.50 -1.29
C THR A 183 -3.34 -6.97 -1.39
N THR A 184 -3.46 -7.51 -2.61
CA THR A 184 -3.70 -8.93 -2.86
C THR A 184 -2.51 -9.78 -2.41
N ALA A 185 -1.27 -9.36 -2.72
CA ALA A 185 -0.07 -10.09 -2.30
C ALA A 185 0.00 -10.22 -0.76
N TYR A 186 -0.21 -9.14 -0.03
CA TYR A 186 -0.23 -9.19 1.44
C TYR A 186 -1.40 -10.01 1.99
N LYS A 187 -2.59 -9.90 1.37
CA LYS A 187 -3.75 -10.69 1.78
C LYS A 187 -3.48 -12.18 1.62
N GLU A 188 -2.98 -12.62 0.46
CA GLU A 188 -2.69 -14.01 0.21
C GLU A 188 -1.58 -14.55 1.13
N LEU A 189 -0.50 -13.79 1.35
CA LEU A 189 0.55 -14.20 2.29
C LEU A 189 0.01 -14.36 3.72
N ARG A 190 -0.88 -13.47 4.17
CA ARG A 190 -1.54 -13.59 5.48
C ARG A 190 -2.49 -14.78 5.54
N GLU A 191 -3.22 -15.08 4.47
CA GLU A 191 -4.06 -16.29 4.39
C GLU A 191 -3.21 -17.56 4.49
N GLU A 192 -2.07 -17.61 3.81
CA GLU A 192 -1.14 -18.74 3.88
C GLU A 192 -0.64 -18.96 5.32
N VAL A 193 -0.18 -17.88 5.98
CA VAL A 193 0.27 -17.93 7.38
C VAL A 193 -0.86 -18.32 8.31
N SER A 194 -2.06 -17.77 8.14
CA SER A 194 -3.23 -18.10 8.94
C SER A 194 -3.60 -19.58 8.85
N ALA A 195 -3.60 -20.11 7.62
CA ALA A 195 -3.88 -21.51 7.38
C ALA A 195 -2.81 -22.44 7.99
N GLU A 196 -1.53 -22.07 7.88
CA GLU A 196 -0.41 -22.83 8.43
C GLU A 196 -0.39 -22.83 9.96
N VAL A 197 -0.61 -21.65 10.56
CA VAL A 197 -0.44 -21.45 12.01
C VAL A 197 -1.68 -21.86 12.80
N PHE A 198 -2.85 -21.46 12.32
CA PHE A 198 -4.13 -21.64 13.03
C PHE A 198 -5.04 -22.69 12.39
N GLY A 199 -4.74 -23.15 11.17
CA GLY A 199 -5.60 -24.08 10.42
C GLY A 199 -6.95 -23.46 10.01
N LYS A 200 -7.06 -22.14 9.97
CA LYS A 200 -8.28 -21.39 9.69
C LYS A 200 -8.01 -20.28 8.66
N PRO A 201 -9.03 -19.86 7.89
CA PRO A 201 -8.96 -18.65 7.07
C PRO A 201 -8.74 -17.39 7.94
N LEU A 202 -8.09 -16.37 7.39
CA LEU A 202 -7.83 -15.09 8.07
C LEU A 202 -9.13 -14.45 8.62
N ALA A 203 -10.24 -14.58 7.88
CA ALA A 203 -11.54 -14.02 8.27
C ALA A 203 -12.17 -14.70 9.49
N GLU A 204 -11.70 -15.89 9.89
CA GLU A 204 -12.20 -16.66 11.03
C GLU A 204 -11.28 -16.54 12.26
N LEU A 205 -10.21 -15.75 12.18
CA LEU A 205 -9.35 -15.49 13.32
C LEU A 205 -10.06 -14.59 14.33
N SER A 206 -9.89 -14.89 15.62
CA SER A 206 -10.27 -14.00 16.72
C SER A 206 -9.34 -12.78 16.78
N ASP A 207 -9.78 -11.71 17.48
CA ASP A 207 -8.98 -10.51 17.68
C ASP A 207 -7.61 -10.82 18.30
N THR A 208 -7.52 -11.81 19.17
CA THR A 208 -6.27 -12.25 19.81
C THR A 208 -5.35 -12.99 18.82
N GLU A 209 -5.91 -13.81 17.94
CA GLU A 209 -5.16 -14.52 16.89
C GLU A 209 -4.69 -13.56 15.79
N MET A 210 -5.43 -12.49 15.52
CA MET A 210 -5.01 -11.44 14.56
C MET A 210 -3.88 -10.53 15.08
N GLN A 211 -3.56 -10.56 16.35
CA GLN A 211 -2.46 -9.81 16.96
C GLN A 211 -1.12 -10.58 16.93
N VAL A 212 -1.15 -11.83 16.59
CA VAL A 212 0.01 -12.72 16.38
C VAL A 212 0.55 -12.54 14.97
#